data_dfced47126ea18b295a292b22fca754a
#
_entry.id   dfced47126ea18b295a292b22fca754a
#
_cell.length_a   1.000
_cell.length_b   1.000
_cell.length_c   1.000
_cell.angle_alpha   90.00
_cell.angle_beta   90.00
_cell.angle_gamma   90.00
#
_symmetry.space_group_name_H-M   'P 1'
#
loop_
_entity.id
_entity.type
_entity.pdbx_description
1 polymer ?
#
loop_
_entity_poly.entity_id
_entity_poly.type
_entity_poly.pdbx_seq_one_letter_code
_entity_poly.pdbx_strand_id
1 'polypeptide(L)'
;MAGASTLRLEDWNTVEAILLDMDGTLLDLAFDNHFWQEAVPTIYAAEKGISLEQSRGDLGQYYEEHHGTLNWYCTDFWTDKLKLDIIKHKTALADKIALRPGTQEFLQRVSESDKKVILVTNAHPETLRVKLEQTGIDQYFDALYSSHQFNQPKESPIFWAQLEKAIKTLLSNCLFVDDTESILIQAQQSGVKHVVMVEQPDMTIPARNIVALPSVNLLTELLPTK
;
A
#
# COMPACT_ATOMS: atom_id res chain seq x y z
N MET A 1 17.59 0.57 24.30
CA MET A 1 17.44 -0.06 22.98
C MET A 1 16.27 -1.04 23.09
N ALA A 2 15.06 -0.62 22.77
CA ALA A 2 13.91 -1.52 22.65
C ALA A 2 14.03 -2.14 21.25
N GLY A 3 14.46 -3.39 21.21
CA GLY A 3 14.51 -4.13 19.94
C GLY A 3 13.11 -4.26 19.35
N ALA A 4 13.01 -4.11 18.04
CA ALA A 4 11.82 -4.42 17.27
C ALA A 4 11.26 -5.76 17.78
N SER A 5 9.99 -5.75 18.18
CA SER A 5 9.31 -6.97 18.61
C SER A 5 9.04 -7.80 17.36
N THR A 6 9.97 -8.67 17.02
CA THR A 6 9.74 -9.72 16.01
C THR A 6 8.47 -10.45 16.41
N LEU A 7 7.53 -10.64 15.50
CA LEU A 7 6.32 -11.43 15.75
C LEU A 7 6.77 -12.78 16.30
N ARG A 8 6.36 -13.10 17.54
CA ARG A 8 6.78 -14.36 18.16
C ARG A 8 6.05 -15.52 17.45
N LEU A 9 6.68 -16.69 17.44
CA LEU A 9 6.07 -17.91 16.87
C LEU A 9 4.68 -18.20 17.45
N GLU A 10 4.47 -17.86 18.73
CA GLU A 10 3.19 -17.97 19.43
C GLU A 10 2.12 -17.05 18.84
N ASP A 11 2.50 -15.83 18.44
CA ASP A 11 1.59 -14.88 17.80
C ASP A 11 1.21 -15.35 16.39
N TRP A 12 2.15 -15.96 15.65
CA TRP A 12 1.91 -16.50 14.33
C TRP A 12 0.82 -17.60 14.32
N ASN A 13 0.79 -18.44 15.34
CA ASN A 13 -0.21 -19.49 15.49
C ASN A 13 -1.64 -18.95 15.71
N THR A 14 -1.80 -17.71 16.18
CA THR A 14 -3.10 -17.07 16.37
C THR A 14 -3.60 -16.32 15.14
N VAL A 15 -2.74 -16.14 14.13
CA VAL A 15 -3.08 -15.46 12.88
C VAL A 15 -3.78 -16.42 11.94
N GLU A 16 -4.99 -16.07 11.50
CA GLU A 16 -5.76 -16.79 10.49
C GLU A 16 -5.64 -16.17 9.10
N ALA A 17 -5.45 -14.83 9.05
CA ALA A 17 -5.30 -14.10 7.81
C ALA A 17 -4.15 -13.07 7.88
N ILE A 18 -3.39 -12.99 6.79
CA ILE A 18 -2.33 -12.01 6.57
C ILE A 18 -2.87 -10.99 5.58
N LEU A 19 -3.06 -9.76 6.06
CA LEU A 19 -3.50 -8.61 5.28
C LEU A 19 -2.26 -7.83 4.87
N LEU A 20 -2.07 -7.62 3.58
CA LEU A 20 -0.90 -6.95 3.03
C LEU A 20 -1.31 -5.72 2.22
N ASP A 21 -0.76 -4.59 2.57
CA ASP A 21 -0.79 -3.43 1.67
C ASP A 21 0.09 -3.68 0.44
N MET A 22 -0.06 -2.87 -0.59
CA MET A 22 0.67 -3.01 -1.85
C MET A 22 1.83 -2.02 -1.95
N ASP A 23 1.54 -0.74 -1.97
CA ASP A 23 2.49 0.32 -2.34
C ASP A 23 3.33 0.77 -1.15
N GLY A 24 4.65 0.60 -1.22
CA GLY A 24 5.54 0.79 -0.07
C GLY A 24 5.65 -0.44 0.83
N THR A 25 4.83 -1.46 0.63
CA THR A 25 4.83 -2.71 1.40
C THR A 25 5.34 -3.88 0.56
N LEU A 26 4.66 -4.24 -0.49
CA LEU A 26 5.04 -5.28 -1.45
C LEU A 26 5.81 -4.69 -2.62
N LEU A 27 5.38 -3.55 -3.12
CA LEU A 27 5.98 -2.82 -4.22
C LEU A 27 6.81 -1.65 -3.69
N ASP A 28 7.89 -1.35 -4.40
CA ASP A 28 8.71 -0.17 -4.14
C ASP A 28 7.91 1.11 -4.42
N LEU A 29 7.77 1.95 -3.41
CA LEU A 29 7.05 3.22 -3.49
C LEU A 29 7.74 4.24 -4.41
N ALA A 30 9.00 4.01 -4.79
CA ALA A 30 9.75 4.86 -5.70
C ALA A 30 9.01 5.12 -7.02
N PHE A 31 8.28 4.11 -7.54
CA PHE A 31 7.44 4.29 -8.74
C PHE A 31 6.35 5.34 -8.53
N ASP A 32 5.56 5.24 -7.46
CA ASP A 32 4.46 6.18 -7.21
C ASP A 32 4.98 7.57 -6.85
N ASN A 33 6.06 7.66 -6.09
CA ASN A 33 6.74 8.92 -5.80
C ASN A 33 7.21 9.60 -7.09
N HIS A 34 7.91 8.87 -7.96
CA HIS A 34 8.33 9.41 -9.26
C HIS A 34 7.12 9.81 -10.12
N PHE A 35 6.08 8.99 -10.16
CA PHE A 35 4.90 9.29 -10.97
C PHE A 35 4.22 10.59 -10.53
N TRP A 36 3.90 10.73 -9.24
CA TRP A 36 3.13 11.87 -8.73
C TRP A 36 3.96 13.14 -8.53
N GLN A 37 5.27 13.01 -8.22
CA GLN A 37 6.13 14.17 -7.90
C GLN A 37 6.92 14.68 -9.11
N GLU A 38 7.13 13.84 -10.15
CA GLU A 38 7.94 14.21 -11.31
C GLU A 38 7.18 14.08 -12.63
N ALA A 39 6.61 12.91 -12.94
CA ALA A 39 5.98 12.66 -14.23
C ALA A 39 4.69 13.48 -14.40
N VAL A 40 3.76 13.42 -13.46
CA VAL A 40 2.50 14.19 -13.53
C VAL A 40 2.75 15.70 -13.58
N PRO A 41 3.60 16.31 -12.74
CA PRO A 41 3.92 17.74 -12.86
C PRO A 41 4.49 18.13 -14.21
N THR A 42 5.38 17.30 -14.78
CA THR A 42 5.99 17.55 -16.09
C THR A 42 4.96 17.52 -17.21
N ILE A 43 4.09 16.51 -17.21
CA ILE A 43 3.02 16.36 -18.20
C ILE A 43 2.01 17.51 -18.07
N TYR A 44 1.60 17.83 -16.84
CA TYR A 44 0.64 18.91 -16.58
C TYR A 44 1.18 20.28 -17.01
N ALA A 45 2.46 20.57 -16.76
CA ALA A 45 3.12 21.79 -17.22
C ALA A 45 3.08 21.91 -18.74
N ALA A 46 3.42 20.83 -19.46
CA ALA A 46 3.41 20.79 -20.93
C ALA A 46 1.99 21.00 -21.49
N GLU A 47 0.98 20.31 -20.96
CA GLU A 47 -0.41 20.41 -21.41
C GLU A 47 -1.05 21.79 -21.14
N LYS A 48 -0.65 22.44 -20.03
CA LYS A 48 -1.15 23.77 -19.65
C LYS A 48 -0.35 24.93 -20.20
N GLY A 49 0.85 24.68 -20.76
CA GLY A 49 1.74 25.74 -21.22
C GLY A 49 2.30 26.62 -20.08
N ILE A 50 2.51 26.04 -18.89
CA ILE A 50 3.03 26.71 -17.71
C ILE A 50 4.41 26.21 -17.33
N SER A 51 5.11 26.89 -16.42
CA SER A 51 6.38 26.41 -15.91
C SER A 51 6.21 25.18 -15.01
N LEU A 52 7.26 24.36 -14.90
CA LEU A 52 7.27 23.20 -13.99
C LEU A 52 7.10 23.64 -12.52
N GLU A 53 7.66 24.78 -12.13
CA GLU A 53 7.51 25.35 -10.79
C GLU A 53 6.05 25.69 -10.50
N GLN A 54 5.37 26.36 -11.43
CA GLN A 54 3.95 26.67 -11.31
C GLN A 54 3.11 25.37 -11.23
N SER A 55 3.40 24.40 -12.10
CA SER A 55 2.74 23.09 -12.08
C SER A 55 2.85 22.40 -10.72
N ARG A 56 4.07 22.34 -10.15
CA ARG A 56 4.29 21.75 -8.82
C ARG A 56 3.54 22.51 -7.71
N GLY A 57 3.46 23.84 -7.80
CA GLY A 57 2.69 24.66 -6.88
C GLY A 57 1.18 24.35 -6.93
N ASP A 58 0.62 24.34 -8.15
CA ASP A 58 -0.81 24.06 -8.36
C ASP A 58 -1.18 22.64 -7.90
N LEU A 59 -0.36 21.64 -8.27
CA LEU A 59 -0.59 20.24 -7.90
C LEU A 59 -0.40 20.02 -6.40
N GLY A 60 0.58 20.67 -5.78
CA GLY A 60 0.81 20.60 -4.34
C GLY A 60 -0.42 21.02 -3.53
N GLN A 61 -1.10 22.10 -3.94
CA GLN A 61 -2.36 22.54 -3.31
C GLN A 61 -3.46 21.48 -3.46
N TYR A 62 -3.61 20.90 -4.66
CA TYR A 62 -4.62 19.86 -4.88
C TYR A 62 -4.31 18.59 -4.07
N TYR A 63 -3.05 18.20 -3.95
CA TYR A 63 -2.64 17.05 -3.17
C TYR A 63 -2.92 17.25 -1.68
N GLU A 64 -2.59 18.42 -1.13
CA GLU A 64 -2.86 18.75 0.26
C GLU A 64 -4.36 18.73 0.59
N GLU A 65 -5.20 19.27 -0.30
CA GLU A 65 -6.66 19.34 -0.14
C GLU A 65 -7.31 17.95 -0.07
N HIS A 66 -6.74 16.94 -0.74
CA HIS A 66 -7.36 15.61 -0.86
C HIS A 66 -6.64 14.51 -0.07
N HIS A 67 -5.51 14.83 0.57
CA HIS A 67 -4.72 13.85 1.32
C HIS A 67 -5.58 13.07 2.33
N GLY A 68 -5.41 11.74 2.39
CA GLY A 68 -6.13 10.84 3.31
C GLY A 68 -7.60 10.60 2.97
N THR A 69 -8.09 11.13 1.84
CA THR A 69 -9.45 10.86 1.33
C THR A 69 -9.42 9.80 0.23
N LEU A 70 -10.57 9.20 -0.08
CA LEU A 70 -10.65 8.25 -1.19
C LEU A 70 -10.29 8.90 -2.55
N ASN A 71 -10.56 10.19 -2.72
CA ASN A 71 -10.18 10.95 -3.93
C ASN A 71 -8.66 11.00 -4.12
N TRP A 72 -7.88 11.05 -3.04
CA TRP A 72 -6.43 11.00 -3.10
C TRP A 72 -5.91 9.79 -3.89
N TYR A 73 -6.55 8.65 -3.72
CA TYR A 73 -6.19 7.39 -4.36
C TYR A 73 -6.90 7.13 -5.69
N CYS A 74 -7.87 7.99 -6.06
CA CYS A 74 -8.76 7.79 -7.20
C CYS A 74 -8.17 8.33 -8.50
N THR A 75 -7.76 7.46 -9.41
CA THR A 75 -7.22 7.87 -10.72
C THR A 75 -8.24 8.54 -11.62
N ASP A 76 -9.54 8.17 -11.52
CA ASP A 76 -10.60 8.82 -12.26
C ASP A 76 -10.81 10.26 -11.78
N PHE A 77 -10.81 10.48 -10.46
CA PHE A 77 -10.86 11.83 -9.89
C PHE A 77 -9.70 12.71 -10.42
N TRP A 78 -8.46 12.19 -10.39
CA TRP A 78 -7.31 12.95 -10.88
C TRP A 78 -7.35 13.15 -12.38
N THR A 79 -7.85 12.19 -13.16
CA THR A 79 -8.07 12.33 -14.61
C THR A 79 -9.02 13.49 -14.89
N ASP A 80 -10.13 13.55 -14.17
CA ASP A 80 -11.11 14.62 -14.32
C ASP A 80 -10.58 15.98 -13.82
N LYS A 81 -9.91 16.00 -12.67
CA LYS A 81 -9.36 17.23 -12.06
C LYS A 81 -8.26 17.86 -12.93
N LEU A 82 -7.34 17.03 -13.41
CA LEU A 82 -6.15 17.51 -14.14
C LEU A 82 -6.37 17.58 -15.66
N LYS A 83 -7.41 16.89 -16.18
CA LYS A 83 -7.65 16.68 -17.62
C LYS A 83 -6.48 15.95 -18.29
N LEU A 84 -5.91 14.98 -17.56
CA LEU A 84 -4.85 14.08 -18.01
C LEU A 84 -5.35 12.64 -17.89
N ASP A 85 -5.06 11.80 -18.88
CA ASP A 85 -5.33 10.36 -18.78
C ASP A 85 -4.30 9.70 -17.86
N ILE A 86 -4.60 9.70 -16.54
CA ILE A 86 -3.67 9.22 -15.50
C ILE A 86 -3.31 7.75 -15.72
N ILE A 87 -4.25 6.89 -16.07
CA ILE A 87 -3.98 5.46 -16.28
C ILE A 87 -3.10 5.22 -17.49
N LYS A 88 -3.32 5.94 -18.59
CA LYS A 88 -2.45 5.87 -19.77
C LYS A 88 -0.99 6.23 -19.41
N HIS A 89 -0.79 7.30 -18.65
CA HIS A 89 0.55 7.72 -18.23
C HIS A 89 1.19 6.75 -17.25
N LYS A 90 0.42 6.18 -16.30
CA LYS A 90 0.92 5.12 -15.40
C LYS A 90 1.32 3.87 -16.17
N THR A 91 0.50 3.43 -17.11
CA THR A 91 0.77 2.25 -17.95
C THR A 91 2.05 2.45 -18.80
N ALA A 92 2.26 3.67 -19.32
CA ALA A 92 3.46 3.99 -20.08
C ALA A 92 4.77 3.91 -19.28
N LEU A 93 4.69 3.92 -17.95
CA LEU A 93 5.82 3.83 -17.03
C LEU A 93 5.80 2.52 -16.20
N ALA A 94 4.97 1.56 -16.59
CA ALA A 94 4.77 0.34 -15.80
C ALA A 94 6.05 -0.51 -15.65
N ASP A 95 7.00 -0.40 -16.57
CA ASP A 95 8.32 -1.04 -16.51
C ASP A 95 9.15 -0.61 -15.29
N LYS A 96 8.82 0.52 -14.66
CA LYS A 96 9.46 1.01 -13.42
C LYS A 96 8.84 0.43 -12.14
N ILE A 97 7.71 -0.27 -12.23
CA ILE A 97 7.10 -0.93 -11.09
C ILE A 97 7.96 -2.11 -10.67
N ALA A 98 8.43 -2.11 -9.45
CA ALA A 98 9.31 -3.15 -8.91
C ALA A 98 8.80 -3.69 -7.58
N LEU A 99 9.08 -4.96 -7.31
CA LEU A 99 8.90 -5.55 -5.98
C LEU A 99 9.98 -5.04 -5.03
N ARG A 100 9.61 -4.84 -3.76
CA ARG A 100 10.62 -4.65 -2.72
C ARG A 100 11.42 -5.93 -2.51
N PRO A 101 12.68 -5.83 -2.05
CA PRO A 101 13.51 -7.01 -1.77
C PRO A 101 12.81 -8.00 -0.83
N GLY A 102 12.90 -9.28 -1.14
CA GLY A 102 12.33 -10.36 -0.34
C GLY A 102 10.80 -10.56 -0.49
N THR A 103 10.09 -9.68 -1.20
CA THR A 103 8.62 -9.77 -1.37
C THR A 103 8.21 -11.08 -2.02
N GLN A 104 8.85 -11.48 -3.10
CA GLN A 104 8.48 -12.72 -3.80
C GLN A 104 8.69 -13.96 -2.93
N GLU A 105 9.81 -14.05 -2.21
CA GLU A 105 10.09 -15.16 -1.29
C GLU A 105 9.05 -15.18 -0.16
N PHE A 106 8.74 -14.02 0.42
CA PHE A 106 7.73 -13.91 1.47
C PHE A 106 6.36 -14.39 0.98
N LEU A 107 5.87 -13.85 -0.15
CA LEU A 107 4.57 -14.23 -0.71
C LEU A 107 4.48 -15.72 -1.03
N GLN A 108 5.51 -16.29 -1.64
CA GLN A 108 5.56 -17.73 -1.92
C GLN A 108 5.40 -18.54 -0.63
N ARG A 109 6.16 -18.20 0.43
CA ARG A 109 6.11 -18.94 1.69
C ARG A 109 4.80 -18.80 2.45
N VAL A 110 4.19 -17.62 2.45
CA VAL A 110 2.90 -17.43 3.13
C VAL A 110 1.74 -18.03 2.35
N SER A 111 1.79 -18.04 1.03
CA SER A 111 0.75 -18.69 0.19
C SER A 111 0.76 -20.23 0.30
N GLU A 112 1.89 -20.83 0.72
CA GLU A 112 2.01 -22.27 1.00
C GLU A 112 1.58 -22.63 2.43
N SER A 113 1.25 -21.64 3.28
CA SER A 113 0.79 -21.84 4.66
C SER A 113 -0.71 -22.13 4.74
N ASP A 114 -1.19 -22.42 5.95
CA ASP A 114 -2.62 -22.58 6.26
C ASP A 114 -3.38 -21.26 6.43
N LYS A 115 -2.74 -20.12 6.18
CA LYS A 115 -3.30 -18.78 6.42
C LYS A 115 -3.85 -18.19 5.13
N LYS A 116 -4.94 -17.43 5.24
CA LYS A 116 -5.42 -16.62 4.12
C LYS A 116 -4.44 -15.49 3.84
N VAL A 117 -4.06 -15.30 2.60
CA VAL A 117 -3.24 -14.19 2.15
C VAL A 117 -4.10 -13.21 1.35
N ILE A 118 -4.25 -12.00 1.85
CA ILE A 118 -5.22 -11.02 1.35
C ILE A 118 -4.51 -9.71 1.05
N LEU A 119 -4.63 -9.22 -0.18
CA LEU A 119 -4.19 -7.87 -0.55
C LEU A 119 -5.24 -6.84 -0.13
N VAL A 120 -4.81 -5.78 0.55
CA VAL A 120 -5.67 -4.70 1.07
C VAL A 120 -5.04 -3.36 0.75
N THR A 121 -5.49 -2.70 -0.32
CA THR A 121 -4.85 -1.48 -0.84
C THR A 121 -5.82 -0.31 -0.96
N ASN A 122 -5.31 0.92 -0.84
CA ASN A 122 -6.03 2.14 -1.22
C ASN A 122 -5.98 2.43 -2.73
N ALA A 123 -5.14 1.71 -3.50
CA ALA A 123 -5.01 1.95 -4.93
C ALA A 123 -6.34 1.77 -5.68
N HIS A 124 -6.60 2.68 -6.63
CA HIS A 124 -7.74 2.56 -7.55
C HIS A 124 -7.68 1.24 -8.33
N PRO A 125 -8.81 0.59 -8.63
CA PRO A 125 -8.84 -0.70 -9.33
C PRO A 125 -8.00 -0.75 -10.62
N GLU A 126 -8.00 0.31 -11.43
CA GLU A 126 -7.19 0.38 -12.64
C GLU A 126 -5.68 0.45 -12.35
N THR A 127 -5.28 1.18 -11.29
CA THR A 127 -3.87 1.19 -10.84
C THR A 127 -3.47 -0.19 -10.32
N LEU A 128 -4.33 -0.81 -9.53
CA LEU A 128 -4.13 -2.19 -9.04
C LEU A 128 -3.93 -3.16 -10.20
N ARG A 129 -4.79 -3.11 -11.22
CA ARG A 129 -4.67 -3.94 -12.43
C ARG A 129 -3.30 -3.77 -13.10
N VAL A 130 -2.88 -2.52 -13.39
CA VAL A 130 -1.58 -2.24 -14.02
C VAL A 130 -0.42 -2.83 -13.22
N LYS A 131 -0.45 -2.69 -11.89
CA LYS A 131 0.60 -3.18 -11.00
C LYS A 131 0.65 -4.71 -10.94
N LEU A 132 -0.49 -5.36 -10.87
CA LEU A 132 -0.59 -6.82 -10.86
C LEU A 132 -0.17 -7.43 -12.22
N GLU A 133 -0.58 -6.84 -13.34
CA GLU A 133 -0.14 -7.27 -14.67
C GLU A 133 1.38 -7.16 -14.84
N GLN A 134 2.01 -6.13 -14.28
CA GLN A 134 3.46 -5.94 -14.36
C GLN A 134 4.23 -6.91 -13.46
N THR A 135 3.71 -7.25 -12.29
CA THR A 135 4.47 -7.99 -11.26
C THR A 135 4.08 -9.45 -11.13
N GLY A 136 2.88 -9.82 -11.56
CA GLY A 136 2.36 -11.20 -11.48
C GLY A 136 2.15 -11.72 -10.05
N ILE A 137 2.06 -10.84 -9.05
CA ILE A 137 1.94 -11.26 -7.64
C ILE A 137 0.53 -11.67 -7.24
N ASP A 138 -0.48 -11.41 -8.08
CA ASP A 138 -1.88 -11.76 -7.85
C ASP A 138 -2.08 -13.25 -7.55
N GLN A 139 -1.25 -14.11 -8.14
CA GLN A 139 -1.29 -15.57 -7.96
C GLN A 139 -1.06 -16.04 -6.51
N TYR A 140 -0.53 -15.18 -5.63
CA TYR A 140 -0.23 -15.52 -4.22
C TYR A 140 -1.36 -15.18 -3.25
N PHE A 141 -2.45 -14.56 -3.72
CA PHE A 141 -3.52 -14.06 -2.86
C PHE A 141 -4.80 -14.87 -3.00
N ASP A 142 -5.44 -15.14 -1.87
CA ASP A 142 -6.79 -15.72 -1.83
C ASP A 142 -7.86 -14.68 -2.19
N ALA A 143 -7.58 -13.39 -1.92
CA ALA A 143 -8.48 -12.29 -2.26
C ALA A 143 -7.72 -10.96 -2.39
N LEU A 144 -8.29 -10.05 -3.19
CA LEU A 144 -7.77 -8.71 -3.46
C LEU A 144 -8.86 -7.68 -3.14
N TYR A 145 -8.58 -6.74 -2.24
CA TYR A 145 -9.50 -5.67 -1.87
C TYR A 145 -8.88 -4.29 -2.10
N SER A 146 -9.50 -3.53 -2.99
CA SER A 146 -9.29 -2.09 -3.08
C SER A 146 -10.28 -1.36 -2.19
N SER A 147 -9.84 -0.32 -1.51
CA SER A 147 -10.69 0.55 -0.70
C SER A 147 -11.86 1.15 -1.48
N HIS A 148 -11.71 1.30 -2.80
CA HIS A 148 -12.75 1.76 -3.71
C HIS A 148 -13.97 0.83 -3.77
N GLN A 149 -13.81 -0.49 -3.52
CA GLN A 149 -14.93 -1.43 -3.45
C GLN A 149 -15.86 -1.13 -2.26
N PHE A 150 -15.33 -0.50 -1.23
CA PHE A 150 -16.04 -0.13 -0.01
C PHE A 150 -16.44 1.35 0.04
N ASN A 151 -16.02 2.15 -0.96
CA ASN A 151 -16.16 3.61 -0.97
C ASN A 151 -15.59 4.29 0.30
N GLN A 152 -14.58 3.71 0.91
CA GLN A 152 -13.95 4.17 2.14
C GLN A 152 -12.44 3.89 2.09
N PRO A 153 -11.56 4.88 2.37
CA PRO A 153 -10.13 4.64 2.45
C PRO A 153 -9.77 3.87 3.73
N LYS A 154 -8.59 3.25 3.77
CA LYS A 154 -8.09 2.50 4.95
C LYS A 154 -7.99 3.34 6.23
N GLU A 155 -7.94 4.65 6.10
CA GLU A 155 -7.99 5.63 7.18
C GLU A 155 -9.36 5.68 7.89
N SER A 156 -10.41 5.10 7.28
CA SER A 156 -11.77 5.10 7.82
C SER A 156 -12.05 3.83 8.62
N PRO A 157 -12.61 3.94 9.85
CA PRO A 157 -13.05 2.76 10.60
C PRO A 157 -14.15 1.96 9.89
N ILE A 158 -14.93 2.62 9.02
CA ILE A 158 -15.98 1.97 8.23
C ILE A 158 -15.37 0.97 7.24
N PHE A 159 -14.20 1.29 6.65
CA PHE A 159 -13.46 0.38 5.78
C PHE A 159 -13.18 -0.95 6.49
N TRP A 160 -12.61 -0.91 7.69
CA TRP A 160 -12.23 -2.10 8.45
C TRP A 160 -13.43 -2.95 8.84
N ALA A 161 -14.55 -2.32 9.25
CA ALA A 161 -15.78 -3.03 9.54
C ALA A 161 -16.39 -3.75 8.32
N GLN A 162 -16.24 -3.16 7.13
CA GLN A 162 -16.68 -3.78 5.88
C GLN A 162 -15.72 -4.88 5.43
N LEU A 163 -14.41 -4.66 5.56
CA LEU A 163 -13.38 -5.64 5.25
C LEU A 163 -13.56 -6.92 6.10
N GLU A 164 -13.75 -6.78 7.42
CA GLU A 164 -13.98 -7.93 8.33
C GLU A 164 -15.13 -8.84 7.83
N LYS A 165 -16.24 -8.23 7.43
CA LYS A 165 -17.38 -8.96 6.87
C LYS A 165 -17.05 -9.66 5.54
N ALA A 166 -16.26 -8.99 4.69
CA ALA A 166 -15.90 -9.51 3.37
C ALA A 166 -14.94 -10.70 3.46
N ILE A 167 -13.93 -10.61 4.33
CA ILE A 167 -12.91 -11.66 4.49
C ILE A 167 -13.41 -12.84 5.34
N LYS A 168 -14.50 -12.67 6.10
CA LYS A 168 -15.07 -13.66 7.01
C LYS A 168 -14.05 -14.20 8.02
N THR A 169 -13.22 -13.31 8.54
CA THR A 169 -12.18 -13.56 9.54
C THR A 169 -12.20 -12.38 10.49
N LEU A 170 -12.18 -12.63 11.81
CA LEU A 170 -12.14 -11.55 12.80
C LEU A 170 -10.83 -10.76 12.65
N LEU A 171 -10.91 -9.44 12.69
CA LEU A 171 -9.73 -8.58 12.64
C LEU A 171 -8.73 -8.88 13.76
N SER A 172 -9.21 -9.36 14.93
CA SER A 172 -8.35 -9.81 16.03
C SER A 172 -7.48 -11.02 15.70
N ASN A 173 -7.82 -11.77 14.65
CA ASN A 173 -7.07 -12.94 14.18
C ASN A 173 -6.26 -12.62 12.91
N CYS A 174 -6.08 -11.33 12.61
CA CYS A 174 -5.34 -10.86 11.44
C CYS A 174 -3.98 -10.27 11.84
N LEU A 175 -2.99 -10.49 10.97
CA LEU A 175 -1.78 -9.69 10.85
C LEU A 175 -2.00 -8.70 9.71
N PHE A 176 -1.72 -7.42 9.93
CA PHE A 176 -1.74 -6.41 8.88
C PHE A 176 -0.38 -5.74 8.75
N VAL A 177 0.13 -5.68 7.53
CA VAL A 177 1.43 -5.05 7.20
C VAL A 177 1.19 -3.90 6.24
N ASP A 178 1.71 -2.73 6.57
CA ASP A 178 1.54 -1.48 5.81
C ASP A 178 2.76 -0.58 6.03
N ASP A 179 3.00 0.39 5.19
CA ASP A 179 4.08 1.36 5.35
C ASP A 179 3.62 2.68 5.99
N THR A 180 2.32 2.86 6.19
CA THR A 180 1.69 4.11 6.65
C THR A 180 1.23 4.01 8.09
N GLU A 181 1.88 4.78 9.00
CA GLU A 181 1.63 4.73 10.45
C GLU A 181 0.17 5.02 10.81
N SER A 182 -0.44 6.04 10.21
CA SER A 182 -1.83 6.42 10.50
C SER A 182 -2.83 5.31 10.13
N ILE A 183 -2.57 4.58 9.05
CA ILE A 183 -3.38 3.44 8.61
C ILE A 183 -3.24 2.26 9.60
N LEU A 184 -2.01 1.96 10.04
CA LEU A 184 -1.76 0.91 11.05
C LEU A 184 -2.44 1.22 12.38
N ILE A 185 -2.37 2.48 12.84
CA ILE A 185 -3.07 2.94 14.05
C ILE A 185 -4.58 2.78 13.88
N GLN A 186 -5.13 3.19 12.72
CA GLN A 186 -6.57 3.02 12.45
C GLN A 186 -6.97 1.55 12.42
N ALA A 187 -6.15 0.68 11.84
CA ALA A 187 -6.38 -0.76 11.84
C ALA A 187 -6.44 -1.34 13.26
N GLN A 188 -5.48 -0.97 14.12
CA GLN A 188 -5.49 -1.37 15.54
C GLN A 188 -6.73 -0.89 16.28
N GLN A 189 -7.13 0.37 16.10
CA GLN A 189 -8.34 0.93 16.69
C GLN A 189 -9.61 0.23 16.21
N SER A 190 -9.56 -0.34 15.02
CA SER A 190 -10.66 -1.11 14.43
C SER A 190 -10.67 -2.59 14.84
N GLY A 191 -9.64 -3.05 15.59
CA GLY A 191 -9.60 -4.41 16.15
C GLY A 191 -8.55 -5.34 15.56
N VAL A 192 -7.72 -4.88 14.59
CA VAL A 192 -6.58 -5.68 14.11
C VAL A 192 -5.56 -5.83 15.23
N LYS A 193 -5.28 -7.08 15.62
CA LYS A 193 -4.43 -7.37 16.78
C LYS A 193 -2.94 -7.16 16.49
N HIS A 194 -2.49 -7.62 15.34
CA HIS A 194 -1.09 -7.57 14.96
C HIS A 194 -0.92 -6.63 13.77
N VAL A 195 -0.20 -5.53 13.98
CA VAL A 195 0.18 -4.60 12.92
C VAL A 195 1.70 -4.48 12.87
N VAL A 196 2.23 -4.39 11.66
CA VAL A 196 3.68 -4.24 11.43
C VAL A 196 3.92 -3.19 10.36
N MET A 197 4.82 -2.28 10.65
CA MET A 197 5.20 -1.21 9.75
C MET A 197 6.42 -1.58 8.91
N VAL A 198 6.40 -1.20 7.63
CA VAL A 198 7.58 -1.31 6.76
C VAL A 198 8.49 -0.11 6.96
N GLU A 199 9.79 -0.37 7.23
CA GLU A 199 10.77 0.68 7.53
C GLU A 199 11.24 1.46 6.30
N GLN A 200 11.39 0.78 5.16
CA GLN A 200 11.90 1.38 3.92
C GLN A 200 10.92 1.15 2.76
N PRO A 201 9.83 1.92 2.66
CA PRO A 201 8.83 1.76 1.60
C PRO A 201 9.37 2.15 0.21
N ASP A 202 10.25 3.15 0.15
CA ASP A 202 10.93 3.64 -1.05
C ASP A 202 12.41 3.28 -0.97
N MET A 203 12.87 2.43 -1.88
CA MET A 203 14.23 1.90 -1.87
C MET A 203 15.28 2.93 -2.29
N THR A 204 14.87 4.11 -2.77
CA THR A 204 15.78 5.21 -3.15
C THR A 204 16.19 6.10 -1.99
N ILE A 205 15.51 5.97 -0.84
CA ILE A 205 15.80 6.75 0.37
C ILE A 205 16.13 5.82 1.55
N PRO A 206 16.87 6.30 2.57
CA PRO A 206 17.19 5.48 3.75
C PRO A 206 15.96 4.99 4.50
N ALA A 207 16.07 3.83 5.14
CA ALA A 207 15.05 3.30 6.04
C ALA A 207 14.73 4.28 7.18
N ARG A 208 13.46 4.34 7.56
CA ARG A 208 12.95 5.16 8.66
C ARG A 208 13.31 4.53 10.00
N ASN A 209 13.58 5.36 11.01
CA ASN A 209 13.71 4.87 12.39
C ASN A 209 12.32 4.86 13.06
N ILE A 210 11.71 3.69 13.15
CA ILE A 210 10.36 3.51 13.70
C ILE A 210 10.48 3.09 15.17
N VAL A 211 9.79 3.79 16.05
CA VAL A 211 9.82 3.57 17.50
C VAL A 211 8.44 3.20 18.05
N ALA A 212 7.37 3.67 17.42
CA ALA A 212 6.02 3.58 17.96
C ALA A 212 5.31 2.24 17.68
N LEU A 213 5.69 1.55 16.60
CA LEU A 213 5.05 0.31 16.16
C LEU A 213 6.10 -0.78 15.92
N PRO A 214 5.70 -2.07 16.01
CA PRO A 214 6.50 -3.16 15.47
C PRO A 214 6.82 -2.90 14.00
N SER A 215 8.08 -3.09 13.60
CA SER A 215 8.50 -2.77 12.23
C SER A 215 9.49 -3.80 11.69
N VAL A 216 9.55 -3.90 10.38
CA VAL A 216 10.50 -4.73 9.63
C VAL A 216 11.04 -3.97 8.43
N ASN A 217 12.29 -4.24 8.08
CA ASN A 217 12.83 -3.76 6.82
C ASN A 217 12.48 -4.72 5.67
N LEU A 218 12.60 -6.01 5.89
CA LEU A 218 12.25 -7.04 4.91
C LEU A 218 11.04 -7.85 5.39
N LEU A 219 10.09 -8.13 4.50
CA LEU A 219 8.91 -8.94 4.83
C LEU A 219 9.29 -10.36 5.27
N THR A 220 10.42 -10.89 4.79
CA THR A 220 10.94 -12.21 5.21
C THR A 220 11.27 -12.31 6.69
N GLU A 221 11.46 -11.19 7.39
CA GLU A 221 11.66 -11.14 8.84
C GLU A 221 10.41 -11.53 9.63
N LEU A 222 9.24 -11.47 9.00
CA LEU A 222 7.96 -11.90 9.59
C LEU A 222 7.78 -13.42 9.57
N LEU A 223 8.56 -14.13 8.75
CA LEU A 223 8.42 -15.57 8.62
C LEU A 223 8.92 -16.28 9.87
N PRO A 224 8.21 -17.33 10.35
CA PRO A 224 8.67 -18.11 11.49
C PRO A 224 10.05 -18.72 11.18
N THR A 225 10.97 -18.56 12.13
CA THR A 225 12.27 -19.27 12.08
C THR A 225 12.01 -20.77 12.23
N LYS A 226 12.61 -21.56 11.36
CA LYS A 226 12.54 -23.03 11.41
C LYS A 226 13.14 -23.58 12.70
#